data_fade35599578fddb532ead10653d2986
#
_entry.id   fade35599578fddb532ead10653d2986
#
_cell.length_a   1.000
_cell.length_b   1.000
_cell.length_c   1.000
_cell.angle_alpha   90.00
_cell.angle_beta   90.00
_cell.angle_gamma   90.00
#
_symmetry.space_group_name_H-M   'P 1'
#
loop_
_entity.id
_entity.type
_entity.pdbx_description
1 polymer ?
#
loop_
_entity_poly.entity_id
_entity_poly.type
_entity_poly.pdbx_seq_one_letter_code
_entity_poly.pdbx_strand_id
1 'polypeptide(L)'
;MIRMAGLPAPVHVMVKSYEEARQAADRLGWPLVVKPANLDRGEGVTVAIANDEKLEFAYKRASALSKSILVEREVPGVCYRVLITNGKMLYAIKRSPRSIEGDGRHKVTELVRMATEANDNKPPWLQEKPYPLDALALESMSLAGFTTDSIPEKGEWVPLRRIESTAWGGHIEEVTELVHPENLQIAEQAASLFRLSNAGIDIISSDISRPWYENQAIINEVNYAPYFGGNDIARSAMPAYLKTLIHGDGRIPIEIVLGKDSEMSEARSRQQALLKQGVDCHLTSHSETLKPDGQPMPFPFQSLFNRTSALLMNRHVEALVLSVQTDELLHTGLPVNQVDQLIHLNDEISDWKNPDVSSEATIQKLIEQIEHYLAT
;
A
#
# COMPACT_ATOMS: atom_id res chain seq x y z
N MET A 1 17.77 9.09 -13.41
CA MET A 1 17.15 10.09 -12.53
C MET A 1 17.77 10.05 -11.12
N ILE A 2 17.71 8.94 -10.36
CA ILE A 2 18.22 8.86 -8.97
C ILE A 2 19.67 9.36 -8.86
N ARG A 3 20.61 8.85 -9.66
CA ARG A 3 22.01 9.31 -9.69
C ARG A 3 22.17 10.77 -10.11
N MET A 4 21.36 11.24 -11.04
CA MET A 4 21.39 12.66 -11.47
C MET A 4 20.91 13.60 -10.36
N ALA A 5 20.09 13.12 -9.44
CA ALA A 5 19.67 13.83 -8.25
C ALA A 5 20.69 13.76 -7.10
N GLY A 6 21.86 13.14 -7.31
CA GLY A 6 22.89 12.98 -6.29
C GLY A 6 22.64 11.86 -5.28
N LEU A 7 21.61 11.01 -5.53
CA LEU A 7 21.27 9.90 -4.65
C LEU A 7 22.06 8.63 -5.02
N PRO A 8 22.43 7.78 -4.07
CA PRO A 8 23.16 6.55 -4.33
C PRO A 8 22.27 5.56 -5.10
N ALA A 9 22.74 5.11 -6.25
CA ALA A 9 22.07 4.11 -7.07
C ALA A 9 23.09 3.24 -7.79
N PRO A 10 22.71 2.02 -8.22
CA PRO A 10 23.63 1.10 -8.89
C PRO A 10 24.25 1.73 -10.13
N VAL A 11 25.54 1.49 -10.34
CA VAL A 11 26.16 1.72 -11.63
C VAL A 11 25.76 0.58 -12.56
N HIS A 12 25.03 0.90 -13.61
CA HIS A 12 24.49 -0.09 -14.53
C HIS A 12 24.71 0.28 -15.99
N VAL A 13 24.66 -0.73 -16.84
CA VAL A 13 24.69 -0.60 -18.31
C VAL A 13 23.52 -1.41 -18.87
N MET A 14 22.72 -0.81 -19.74
CA MET A 14 21.70 -1.52 -20.49
C MET A 14 22.38 -2.16 -21.72
N VAL A 15 22.15 -3.45 -21.94
CA VAL A 15 22.79 -4.25 -22.98
C VAL A 15 21.75 -5.00 -23.81
N LYS A 16 22.09 -5.24 -25.07
CA LYS A 16 21.24 -5.94 -26.05
C LYS A 16 21.89 -7.21 -26.60
N SER A 17 23.20 -7.39 -26.37
CA SER A 17 23.95 -8.56 -26.78
C SER A 17 24.88 -9.04 -25.68
N TYR A 18 25.36 -10.27 -25.78
CA TYR A 18 26.36 -10.82 -24.86
C TYR A 18 27.67 -10.04 -24.93
N GLU A 19 28.11 -9.63 -26.14
CA GLU A 19 29.31 -8.81 -26.34
C GLU A 19 29.21 -7.48 -25.57
N GLU A 20 28.06 -6.83 -25.62
CA GLU A 20 27.81 -5.61 -24.82
C GLU A 20 27.85 -5.90 -23.32
N ALA A 21 27.31 -7.04 -22.89
CA ALA A 21 27.34 -7.45 -21.48
C ALA A 21 28.78 -7.70 -21.00
N ARG A 22 29.61 -8.31 -21.82
CA ARG A 22 31.02 -8.51 -21.52
C ARG A 22 31.81 -7.21 -21.45
N GLN A 23 31.59 -6.28 -22.41
CA GLN A 23 32.17 -4.94 -22.35
C GLN A 23 31.69 -4.14 -21.12
N ALA A 24 30.45 -4.36 -20.69
CA ALA A 24 29.94 -3.79 -19.45
C ALA A 24 30.67 -4.37 -18.23
N ALA A 25 30.94 -5.68 -18.22
CA ALA A 25 31.70 -6.34 -17.15
C ALA A 25 33.12 -5.77 -17.01
N ASP A 26 33.84 -5.55 -18.12
CA ASP A 26 35.16 -4.93 -18.12
C ASP A 26 35.17 -3.51 -17.50
N ARG A 27 34.07 -2.76 -17.68
CA ARG A 27 33.92 -1.39 -17.15
C ARG A 27 33.45 -1.35 -15.70
N LEU A 28 32.54 -2.25 -15.32
CA LEU A 28 31.92 -2.25 -14.00
C LEU A 28 32.78 -2.98 -12.95
N GLY A 29 33.56 -3.97 -13.37
CA GLY A 29 34.28 -4.89 -12.48
C GLY A 29 33.36 -5.93 -11.84
N TRP A 30 33.97 -6.97 -11.33
CA TRP A 30 33.26 -8.07 -10.66
C TRP A 30 33.10 -7.83 -9.15
N PRO A 31 32.13 -8.43 -8.45
CA PRO A 31 31.03 -9.23 -9.01
C PRO A 31 29.91 -8.38 -9.62
N LEU A 32 29.08 -9.03 -10.47
CA LEU A 32 28.00 -8.39 -11.20
C LEU A 32 26.63 -8.99 -10.87
N VAL A 33 25.61 -8.21 -11.18
CA VAL A 33 24.20 -8.63 -11.27
C VAL A 33 23.74 -8.46 -12.72
N VAL A 34 23.05 -9.47 -13.24
CA VAL A 34 22.34 -9.40 -14.53
C VAL A 34 20.86 -9.60 -14.28
N LYS A 35 20.05 -8.69 -14.82
CA LYS A 35 18.59 -8.74 -14.66
C LYS A 35 17.84 -8.19 -15.88
N PRO A 36 16.64 -8.69 -16.20
CA PRO A 36 15.73 -8.02 -17.12
C PRO A 36 15.37 -6.62 -16.61
N ALA A 37 15.28 -5.65 -17.52
CA ALA A 37 15.00 -4.25 -17.15
C ALA A 37 13.50 -3.97 -16.89
N ASN A 38 12.62 -4.86 -17.36
CA ASN A 38 11.17 -4.66 -17.39
C ASN A 38 10.38 -5.80 -16.73
N LEU A 39 11.03 -6.63 -15.93
CA LEU A 39 10.37 -7.66 -15.11
C LEU A 39 10.47 -7.33 -13.63
N ASP A 40 9.58 -7.92 -12.86
CA ASP A 40 9.49 -7.78 -11.42
C ASP A 40 9.77 -9.10 -10.69
N ARG A 41 9.59 -9.12 -9.35
CA ARG A 41 9.65 -10.32 -8.48
C ARG A 41 10.92 -11.15 -8.59
N GLY A 42 12.04 -10.57 -9.08
CA GLY A 42 13.32 -11.26 -9.21
C GLY A 42 13.39 -12.25 -10.37
N GLU A 43 12.44 -12.20 -11.32
CA GLU A 43 12.47 -13.06 -12.51
C GLU A 43 13.70 -12.77 -13.38
N GLY A 44 14.46 -13.81 -13.70
CA GLY A 44 15.65 -13.70 -14.53
C GLY A 44 16.85 -13.01 -13.87
N VAL A 45 16.76 -12.61 -12.62
CA VAL A 45 17.86 -12.00 -11.87
C VAL A 45 18.90 -13.07 -11.53
N THR A 46 20.18 -12.77 -11.81
CA THR A 46 21.34 -13.55 -11.39
C THR A 46 22.33 -12.63 -10.70
N VAL A 47 22.76 -13.02 -9.50
CA VAL A 47 23.70 -12.27 -8.64
C VAL A 47 25.02 -13.04 -8.47
N ALA A 48 26.02 -12.40 -7.89
CA ALA A 48 27.35 -12.93 -7.61
C ALA A 48 28.01 -13.55 -8.87
N ILE A 49 27.88 -12.84 -9.97
CA ILE A 49 28.51 -13.21 -11.23
C ILE A 49 29.96 -12.75 -11.14
N ALA A 50 30.89 -13.72 -11.05
CA ALA A 50 32.31 -13.46 -10.79
C ALA A 50 33.25 -13.73 -11.98
N ASN A 51 32.71 -14.23 -13.10
CA ASN A 51 33.49 -14.57 -14.29
C ASN A 51 32.62 -14.59 -15.55
N ASP A 52 33.27 -14.68 -16.72
CA ASP A 52 32.65 -14.70 -18.05
C ASP A 52 31.66 -15.87 -18.25
N GLU A 53 31.97 -17.07 -17.73
CA GLU A 53 31.10 -18.24 -17.86
C GLU A 53 29.73 -18.00 -17.16
N LYS A 54 29.80 -17.52 -15.94
CA LYS A 54 28.58 -17.15 -15.18
C LYS A 54 27.85 -15.98 -15.84
N LEU A 55 28.56 -15.02 -16.42
CA LEU A 55 27.96 -13.91 -17.15
C LEU A 55 27.19 -14.38 -18.38
N GLU A 56 27.76 -15.31 -19.16
CA GLU A 56 27.12 -15.89 -20.33
C GLU A 56 25.82 -16.63 -19.93
N PHE A 57 25.91 -17.45 -18.89
CA PHE A 57 24.74 -18.16 -18.35
C PHE A 57 23.66 -17.17 -17.90
N ALA A 58 24.04 -16.16 -17.13
CA ALA A 58 23.12 -15.12 -16.61
C ALA A 58 22.45 -14.32 -17.75
N TYR A 59 23.25 -13.94 -18.75
CA TYR A 59 22.73 -13.22 -19.93
C TYR A 59 21.74 -14.07 -20.72
N LYS A 60 22.06 -15.34 -21.02
CA LYS A 60 21.16 -16.26 -21.72
C LYS A 60 19.83 -16.42 -20.99
N ARG A 61 19.89 -16.57 -19.66
CA ARG A 61 18.72 -16.70 -18.82
C ARG A 61 17.85 -15.43 -18.84
N ALA A 62 18.44 -14.25 -18.67
CA ALA A 62 17.72 -12.98 -18.68
C ALA A 62 17.19 -12.64 -20.08
N SER A 63 17.95 -12.91 -21.15
CA SER A 63 17.55 -12.62 -22.54
C SER A 63 16.44 -13.52 -23.06
N ALA A 64 16.26 -14.71 -22.47
CA ALA A 64 15.11 -15.56 -22.74
C ALA A 64 13.78 -14.93 -22.27
N LEU A 65 13.82 -14.01 -21.30
CA LEU A 65 12.66 -13.38 -20.69
C LEU A 65 12.45 -11.94 -21.18
N SER A 66 13.51 -11.22 -21.54
CA SER A 66 13.43 -9.82 -21.95
C SER A 66 14.49 -9.47 -23.00
N LYS A 67 14.14 -8.51 -23.87
CA LYS A 67 15.10 -7.92 -24.85
C LYS A 67 15.96 -6.82 -24.25
N SER A 68 15.61 -6.31 -23.07
CA SER A 68 16.32 -5.23 -22.38
C SER A 68 16.93 -5.78 -21.10
N ILE A 69 18.25 -5.90 -21.08
CA ILE A 69 18.99 -6.50 -19.98
C ILE A 69 19.83 -5.41 -19.30
N LEU A 70 19.82 -5.41 -17.98
CA LEU A 70 20.71 -4.58 -17.16
C LEU A 70 21.86 -5.44 -16.63
N VAL A 71 23.08 -4.91 -16.77
CA VAL A 71 24.28 -5.39 -16.09
C VAL A 71 24.66 -4.34 -15.06
N GLU A 72 24.77 -4.72 -13.81
CA GLU A 72 25.05 -3.83 -12.68
C GLU A 72 26.23 -4.36 -11.88
N ARG A 73 27.01 -3.44 -11.27
CA ARG A 73 27.94 -3.84 -10.24
C ARG A 73 27.17 -4.30 -9.01
N GLU A 74 27.48 -5.47 -8.49
CA GLU A 74 26.88 -5.97 -7.26
C GLU A 74 27.31 -5.14 -6.05
N VAL A 75 26.36 -4.82 -5.21
CA VAL A 75 26.59 -4.16 -3.92
C VAL A 75 26.31 -5.20 -2.83
N PRO A 76 27.26 -5.42 -1.90
CA PRO A 76 27.05 -6.39 -0.82
C PRO A 76 25.96 -5.92 0.14
N GLY A 77 25.17 -6.88 0.63
CA GLY A 77 24.14 -6.61 1.61
C GLY A 77 22.83 -7.32 1.35
N VAL A 78 21.84 -6.95 2.13
CA VAL A 78 20.47 -7.44 2.02
C VAL A 78 19.53 -6.29 1.64
N CYS A 79 18.35 -6.64 1.15
CA CYS A 79 17.34 -5.66 0.78
C CYS A 79 16.57 -5.18 2.02
N TYR A 80 16.53 -3.87 2.21
CA TYR A 80 15.68 -3.19 3.19
C TYR A 80 14.61 -2.41 2.44
N ARG A 81 13.35 -2.68 2.74
CA ARG A 81 12.24 -1.87 2.21
C ARG A 81 11.83 -0.82 3.22
N VAL A 82 12.07 0.43 2.88
CA VAL A 82 11.60 1.59 3.64
C VAL A 82 10.29 2.06 3.02
N LEU A 83 9.20 2.00 3.78
CA LEU A 83 7.89 2.46 3.34
C LEU A 83 7.69 3.92 3.70
N ILE A 84 7.59 4.77 2.68
CA ILE A 84 7.38 6.21 2.82
C ILE A 84 5.92 6.54 2.51
N THR A 85 5.27 7.30 3.38
CA THR A 85 3.90 7.80 3.20
C THR A 85 3.87 9.30 3.53
N ASN A 86 3.35 10.10 2.61
CA ASN A 86 3.29 11.56 2.75
C ASN A 86 4.62 12.19 3.20
N GLY A 87 5.74 11.70 2.63
CA GLY A 87 7.09 12.19 2.88
C GLY A 87 7.73 11.73 4.18
N LYS A 88 7.12 10.79 4.92
CA LYS A 88 7.64 10.24 6.17
C LYS A 88 7.68 8.72 6.15
N MET A 89 8.66 8.13 6.82
CA MET A 89 8.70 6.68 7.01
C MET A 89 7.51 6.22 7.86
N LEU A 90 6.80 5.21 7.35
CA LEU A 90 5.76 4.50 8.09
C LEU A 90 6.35 3.32 8.87
N TYR A 91 7.16 2.51 8.20
CA TYR A 91 7.97 1.44 8.78
C TYR A 91 9.07 1.01 7.81
N ALA A 92 10.04 0.26 8.30
CA ALA A 92 11.07 -0.37 7.49
C ALA A 92 11.20 -1.85 7.84
N ILE A 93 11.45 -2.67 6.82
CA ILE A 93 11.65 -4.10 6.96
C ILE A 93 12.94 -4.55 6.25
N LYS A 94 13.65 -5.46 6.89
CA LYS A 94 14.70 -6.25 6.25
C LYS A 94 14.05 -7.45 5.57
N ARG A 95 14.41 -7.68 4.34
CA ARG A 95 13.90 -8.77 3.51
C ARG A 95 15.04 -9.75 3.23
N SER A 96 14.93 -10.92 3.79
CA SER A 96 15.94 -11.98 3.62
C SER A 96 15.42 -13.05 2.65
N PRO A 97 16.30 -13.68 1.86
CA PRO A 97 15.92 -14.78 1.00
C PRO A 97 15.30 -15.93 1.77
N ARG A 98 14.50 -16.76 1.08
CA ARG A 98 13.93 -17.96 1.67
C ARG A 98 15.02 -18.83 2.27
N SER A 99 14.93 -19.13 3.54
CA SER A 99 15.89 -19.91 4.32
C SER A 99 15.16 -20.85 5.26
N ILE A 100 15.85 -21.85 5.79
CA ILE A 100 15.34 -22.74 6.83
C ILE A 100 16.24 -22.65 8.05
N GLU A 101 15.64 -22.56 9.23
CA GLU A 101 16.36 -22.47 10.50
C GLU A 101 16.73 -23.87 11.00
N GLY A 102 17.97 -24.05 11.42
CA GLY A 102 18.48 -25.24 12.05
C GLY A 102 17.98 -25.42 13.47
N ASP A 103 17.77 -26.66 13.89
CA ASP A 103 17.38 -27.04 15.25
C ASP A 103 18.47 -27.83 16.00
N GLY A 104 19.60 -28.04 15.34
CA GLY A 104 20.74 -28.82 15.87
C GLY A 104 20.52 -30.33 15.90
N ARG A 105 19.48 -30.84 15.23
CA ARG A 105 19.09 -32.28 15.31
C ARG A 105 18.74 -32.90 13.96
N HIS A 106 18.00 -32.18 13.13
CA HIS A 106 17.49 -32.70 11.86
C HIS A 106 18.32 -32.23 10.66
N LYS A 107 18.35 -33.07 9.63
CA LYS A 107 18.94 -32.70 8.34
C LYS A 107 18.12 -31.60 7.67
N VAL A 108 18.76 -30.83 6.78
CA VAL A 108 18.07 -29.77 6.01
C VAL A 108 16.83 -30.32 5.28
N THR A 109 16.92 -31.52 4.66
CA THR A 109 15.76 -32.17 4.02
C THR A 109 14.59 -32.42 4.99
N GLU A 110 14.89 -32.83 6.20
CA GLU A 110 13.86 -33.10 7.23
C GLU A 110 13.25 -31.78 7.73
N LEU A 111 14.09 -30.75 7.97
CA LEU A 111 13.63 -29.41 8.37
C LEU A 111 12.70 -28.81 7.32
N VAL A 112 13.05 -28.91 6.03
CA VAL A 112 12.21 -28.42 4.93
C VAL A 112 10.90 -29.18 4.85
N ARG A 113 10.91 -30.51 5.01
CA ARG A 113 9.69 -31.32 5.03
C ARG A 113 8.79 -30.92 6.22
N MET A 114 9.35 -30.82 7.42
CA MET A 114 8.62 -30.41 8.63
C MET A 114 8.00 -29.01 8.48
N ALA A 115 8.77 -28.06 7.95
CA ALA A 115 8.29 -26.70 7.70
C ALA A 115 7.18 -26.65 6.63
N THR A 116 7.28 -27.48 5.59
CA THR A 116 6.24 -27.60 4.57
C THR A 116 4.96 -28.19 5.16
N GLU A 117 5.05 -29.29 5.90
CA GLU A 117 3.90 -29.92 6.57
C GLU A 117 3.23 -28.95 7.57
N ALA A 118 4.03 -28.23 8.35
CA ALA A 118 3.51 -27.22 9.27
C ALA A 118 2.79 -26.07 8.53
N ASN A 119 3.30 -25.65 7.36
CA ASN A 119 2.69 -24.64 6.52
C ASN A 119 1.38 -25.13 5.88
N ASP A 120 1.34 -26.34 5.39
CA ASP A 120 0.17 -26.95 4.74
C ASP A 120 -0.99 -27.15 5.75
N ASN A 121 -0.68 -27.31 7.02
CA ASN A 121 -1.66 -27.40 8.11
C ASN A 121 -2.23 -26.03 8.54
N LYS A 122 -1.67 -24.90 8.06
CA LYS A 122 -2.23 -23.57 8.30
C LYS A 122 -3.50 -23.36 7.48
N PRO A 123 -4.45 -22.52 7.94
CA PRO A 123 -5.54 -22.06 7.10
C PRO A 123 -5.02 -21.44 5.78
N PRO A 124 -5.73 -21.59 4.64
CA PRO A 124 -5.23 -21.15 3.32
C PRO A 124 -4.75 -19.69 3.25
N TRP A 125 -5.38 -18.80 4.01
CA TRP A 125 -5.01 -17.38 4.06
C TRP A 125 -3.78 -17.08 4.93
N LEU A 126 -3.27 -18.06 5.69
CA LEU A 126 -2.04 -17.98 6.49
C LEU A 126 -0.90 -18.81 5.91
N GLN A 127 -1.16 -19.55 4.82
CA GLN A 127 -0.13 -20.34 4.17
C GLN A 127 0.90 -19.44 3.49
N GLU A 128 2.16 -19.74 3.73
CA GLU A 128 3.29 -19.12 3.09
C GLU A 128 3.63 -19.85 1.77
N LYS A 129 4.54 -19.26 0.99
CA LYS A 129 5.11 -19.93 -0.18
C LYS A 129 5.86 -21.20 0.25
N PRO A 130 5.81 -22.28 -0.56
CA PRO A 130 6.49 -23.53 -0.23
C PRO A 130 8.00 -23.37 0.01
N TYR A 131 8.56 -24.24 0.82
CA TYR A 131 10.00 -24.35 1.02
C TYR A 131 10.61 -25.17 -0.12
N PRO A 132 11.43 -24.57 -1.00
CA PRO A 132 11.97 -25.26 -2.18
C PRO A 132 13.17 -26.13 -1.84
N LEU A 133 13.30 -27.28 -2.55
CA LEU A 133 14.51 -28.10 -2.61
C LEU A 133 14.90 -28.38 -4.07
N ASP A 134 14.70 -27.41 -4.95
CA ASP A 134 15.09 -27.48 -6.37
C ASP A 134 16.57 -27.14 -6.59
N ALA A 135 17.01 -27.15 -7.85
CA ALA A 135 18.41 -26.89 -8.22
C ALA A 135 18.95 -25.54 -7.68
N LEU A 136 18.09 -24.50 -7.60
CA LEU A 136 18.48 -23.19 -7.05
C LEU A 136 18.67 -23.24 -5.53
N ALA A 137 17.88 -24.06 -4.82
CA ALA A 137 18.07 -24.28 -3.40
C ALA A 137 19.36 -25.04 -3.12
N LEU A 138 19.66 -26.08 -3.91
CA LEU A 138 20.91 -26.85 -3.81
C LEU A 138 22.13 -25.95 -4.05
N GLU A 139 22.11 -25.11 -5.07
CA GLU A 139 23.16 -24.13 -5.34
C GLU A 139 23.32 -23.14 -4.17
N SER A 140 22.21 -22.59 -3.67
CA SER A 140 22.22 -21.60 -2.55
C SER A 140 22.84 -22.22 -1.29
N MET A 141 22.45 -23.45 -0.96
CA MET A 141 22.99 -24.20 0.18
C MET A 141 24.48 -24.48 -0.01
N SER A 142 24.87 -24.97 -1.18
CA SER A 142 26.29 -25.31 -1.47
C SER A 142 27.23 -24.13 -1.34
N LEU A 143 26.78 -22.94 -1.82
CA LEU A 143 27.55 -21.69 -1.70
C LEU A 143 27.70 -21.21 -0.25
N ALA A 144 26.77 -21.59 0.61
CA ALA A 144 26.80 -21.30 2.05
C ALA A 144 27.49 -22.44 2.87
N GLY A 145 28.03 -23.46 2.20
CA GLY A 145 28.71 -24.57 2.87
C GLY A 145 27.80 -25.68 3.39
N PHE A 146 26.51 -25.67 2.99
CA PHE A 146 25.53 -26.69 3.38
C PHE A 146 25.21 -27.66 2.24
N THR A 147 24.72 -28.82 2.64
CA THR A 147 24.10 -29.81 1.78
C THR A 147 22.74 -30.20 2.30
N THR A 148 21.98 -30.97 1.56
CA THR A 148 20.71 -31.54 2.01
C THR A 148 20.81 -32.41 3.27
N ASP A 149 22.01 -33.03 3.48
CA ASP A 149 22.31 -33.87 4.62
C ASP A 149 22.96 -33.14 5.80
N SER A 150 23.27 -31.87 5.68
CA SER A 150 23.81 -31.05 6.75
C SER A 150 22.80 -30.98 7.91
N ILE A 151 23.30 -31.00 9.14
CA ILE A 151 22.55 -30.75 10.37
C ILE A 151 22.99 -29.37 10.89
N PRO A 152 22.27 -28.30 10.54
CA PRO A 152 22.64 -26.95 10.98
C PRO A 152 22.42 -26.78 12.47
N GLU A 153 23.27 -25.99 13.10
CA GLU A 153 23.14 -25.68 14.53
C GLU A 153 21.80 -24.99 14.82
N LYS A 154 21.37 -25.03 16.10
CA LYS A 154 20.14 -24.35 16.51
C LYS A 154 20.28 -22.85 16.29
N GLY A 155 19.36 -22.28 15.52
CA GLY A 155 19.36 -20.86 15.14
C GLY A 155 20.22 -20.52 13.92
N GLU A 156 20.90 -21.50 13.33
CA GLU A 156 21.66 -21.31 12.10
C GLU A 156 20.75 -21.35 10.88
N TRP A 157 20.88 -20.36 10.00
CA TRP A 157 20.02 -20.24 8.83
C TRP A 157 20.67 -20.79 7.56
N VAL A 158 20.01 -21.75 6.94
CA VAL A 158 20.43 -22.35 5.67
C VAL A 158 19.67 -21.70 4.53
N PRO A 159 20.33 -20.99 3.60
CA PRO A 159 19.66 -20.30 2.50
C PRO A 159 19.16 -21.29 1.44
N LEU A 160 17.87 -21.18 1.10
CA LEU A 160 17.24 -21.94 0.01
C LEU A 160 17.09 -21.07 -1.26
N ARG A 161 17.37 -19.78 -1.15
CA ARG A 161 17.41 -18.80 -2.26
C ARG A 161 18.54 -17.80 -1.99
N ARG A 162 19.05 -17.20 -3.06
CA ARG A 162 20.09 -16.16 -2.99
C ARG A 162 19.53 -14.75 -2.99
N ILE A 163 18.34 -14.58 -3.55
CA ILE A 163 17.63 -13.31 -3.60
C ILE A 163 16.27 -13.46 -2.96
N GLU A 164 15.78 -12.39 -2.37
CA GLU A 164 14.43 -12.29 -1.89
C GLU A 164 13.47 -12.06 -3.08
N SER A 165 12.34 -12.73 -3.06
CA SER A 165 11.30 -12.61 -4.08
C SER A 165 9.93 -12.96 -3.50
N THR A 166 8.91 -12.21 -3.87
CA THR A 166 7.52 -12.54 -3.51
C THR A 166 7.06 -13.86 -4.11
N ALA A 167 7.70 -14.33 -5.22
CA ALA A 167 7.39 -15.61 -5.85
C ALA A 167 7.81 -16.80 -5.00
N TRP A 168 8.90 -16.66 -4.25
CA TRP A 168 9.48 -17.74 -3.45
C TRP A 168 9.31 -17.57 -1.95
N GLY A 169 8.79 -16.40 -1.55
CA GLY A 169 8.76 -16.00 -0.14
C GLY A 169 10.14 -15.58 0.36
N GLY A 170 10.19 -15.28 1.63
CA GLY A 170 11.42 -14.86 2.31
C GLY A 170 11.11 -14.62 3.78
N HIS A 171 12.10 -14.24 4.52
CA HIS A 171 11.95 -13.85 5.92
C HIS A 171 11.90 -12.32 6.02
N ILE A 172 10.99 -11.81 6.84
CA ILE A 172 10.78 -10.37 7.05
C ILE A 172 11.04 -10.07 8.53
N GLU A 173 11.89 -9.08 8.77
CA GLU A 173 12.23 -8.58 10.10
C GLU A 173 11.94 -7.08 10.14
N GLU A 174 11.27 -6.59 11.18
CA GLU A 174 11.06 -5.16 11.37
C GLU A 174 12.36 -4.49 11.83
N VAL A 175 12.73 -3.40 11.17
CA VAL A 175 13.95 -2.64 11.44
C VAL A 175 13.70 -1.12 11.50
N THR A 176 12.46 -0.72 11.73
CA THR A 176 12.04 0.69 11.70
C THR A 176 12.93 1.57 12.56
N GLU A 177 13.18 1.16 13.81
CA GLU A 177 13.99 1.91 14.75
C GLU A 177 15.52 1.83 14.49
N LEU A 178 15.93 0.94 13.59
CA LEU A 178 17.34 0.75 13.26
C LEU A 178 17.79 1.58 12.06
N VAL A 179 16.87 2.16 11.30
CA VAL A 179 17.21 2.91 10.08
C VAL A 179 17.99 4.17 10.44
N HIS A 180 19.24 4.26 9.97
CA HIS A 180 20.05 5.46 10.18
C HIS A 180 19.39 6.70 9.54
N PRO A 181 19.40 7.88 10.17
CA PRO A 181 18.78 9.09 9.63
C PRO A 181 19.19 9.45 8.20
N GLU A 182 20.47 9.26 7.84
CA GLU A 182 20.96 9.49 6.47
C GLU A 182 20.37 8.52 5.45
N ASN A 183 20.06 7.27 5.85
CA ASN A 183 19.40 6.28 5.00
C ASN A 183 17.93 6.62 4.84
N LEU A 184 17.28 7.10 5.89
CA LEU A 184 15.93 7.61 5.83
C LEU A 184 15.85 8.83 4.89
N GLN A 185 16.77 9.77 5.02
CA GLN A 185 16.79 10.97 4.19
C GLN A 185 16.87 10.64 2.69
N ILE A 186 17.74 9.70 2.27
CA ILE A 186 17.81 9.33 0.85
C ILE A 186 16.54 8.61 0.38
N ALA A 187 15.86 7.85 1.25
CA ALA A 187 14.58 7.23 0.94
C ALA A 187 13.45 8.27 0.73
N GLU A 188 13.35 9.25 1.62
CA GLU A 188 12.39 10.36 1.52
C GLU A 188 12.66 11.22 0.29
N GLN A 189 13.92 11.54 0.01
CA GLN A 189 14.31 12.27 -1.20
C GLN A 189 13.97 11.51 -2.47
N ALA A 190 14.16 10.18 -2.49
CA ALA A 190 13.79 9.35 -3.62
C ALA A 190 12.27 9.35 -3.86
N ALA A 191 11.46 9.21 -2.82
CA ALA A 191 10.01 9.31 -2.91
C ALA A 191 9.57 10.69 -3.44
N SER A 192 10.16 11.76 -2.93
CA SER A 192 9.90 13.15 -3.36
C SER A 192 10.31 13.41 -4.81
N LEU A 193 11.45 12.87 -5.26
CA LEU A 193 11.93 13.01 -6.64
C LEU A 193 10.91 12.53 -7.68
N PHE A 194 10.17 11.47 -7.35
CA PHE A 194 9.12 10.91 -8.19
C PHE A 194 7.71 11.41 -7.81
N ARG A 195 7.61 12.35 -6.87
CA ARG A 195 6.33 12.92 -6.38
C ARG A 195 5.35 11.86 -5.89
N LEU A 196 5.85 10.84 -5.19
CA LEU A 196 5.06 9.75 -4.68
C LEU A 196 4.59 10.04 -3.26
N SER A 197 3.26 10.04 -3.05
CA SER A 197 2.67 10.10 -1.70
C SER A 197 2.92 8.81 -0.93
N ASN A 198 2.94 7.66 -1.64
CA ASN A 198 3.25 6.36 -1.08
C ASN A 198 4.32 5.71 -1.93
N ALA A 199 5.43 5.33 -1.33
CA ALA A 199 6.56 4.71 -2.01
C ALA A 199 7.19 3.62 -1.16
N GLY A 200 7.56 2.50 -1.80
CA GLY A 200 8.44 1.49 -1.23
C GLY A 200 9.84 1.67 -1.78
N ILE A 201 10.77 2.09 -0.95
CA ILE A 201 12.16 2.32 -1.35
C ILE A 201 12.98 1.11 -0.92
N ASP A 202 13.53 0.40 -1.91
CA ASP A 202 14.41 -0.75 -1.67
C ASP A 202 15.86 -0.27 -1.60
N ILE A 203 16.46 -0.41 -0.43
CA ILE A 203 17.87 -0.08 -0.17
C ILE A 203 18.62 -1.39 0.02
N ILE A 204 19.70 -1.59 -0.75
CA ILE A 204 20.66 -2.68 -0.48
C ILE A 204 21.74 -2.10 0.43
N SER A 205 21.92 -2.73 1.59
CA SER A 205 22.91 -2.34 2.59
C SER A 205 23.41 -3.57 3.34
N SER A 206 24.66 -3.57 3.75
CA SER A 206 25.19 -4.56 4.68
C SER A 206 24.71 -4.31 6.11
N ASP A 207 24.40 -3.04 6.45
CA ASP A 207 23.92 -2.61 7.75
C ASP A 207 23.13 -1.30 7.61
N ILE A 208 21.82 -1.36 7.80
CA ILE A 208 20.92 -0.19 7.66
C ILE A 208 21.10 0.82 8.80
N SER A 209 21.71 0.41 9.91
CA SER A 209 21.98 1.27 11.06
C SER A 209 23.22 2.17 10.89
N ARG A 210 23.97 1.99 9.81
CA ARG A 210 25.11 2.83 9.42
C ARG A 210 24.77 3.70 8.23
N PRO A 211 25.36 4.91 8.13
CA PRO A 211 25.13 5.81 6.99
C PRO A 211 25.46 5.12 5.66
N TRP A 212 24.66 5.36 4.63
CA TRP A 212 24.80 4.73 3.31
C TRP A 212 26.20 4.88 2.69
N TYR A 213 26.88 6.00 2.93
CA TYR A 213 28.22 6.27 2.38
C TYR A 213 29.35 5.52 3.09
N GLU A 214 29.12 4.97 4.29
CA GLU A 214 30.11 4.17 5.00
C GLU A 214 30.13 2.69 4.54
N ASN A 215 29.00 2.19 4.10
CA ASN A 215 28.88 0.78 3.70
C ASN A 215 28.48 0.62 2.22
N GLN A 216 28.56 1.69 1.44
CA GLN A 216 28.21 1.74 0.01
C GLN A 216 26.77 1.31 -0.29
N ALA A 217 25.86 1.54 0.63
CA ALA A 217 24.44 1.24 0.41
C ALA A 217 23.87 2.06 -0.75
N ILE A 218 22.92 1.46 -1.45
CA ILE A 218 22.29 2.05 -2.65
C ILE A 218 20.78 1.93 -2.60
N ILE A 219 20.11 2.87 -3.25
CA ILE A 219 18.71 2.72 -3.63
C ILE A 219 18.66 1.82 -4.88
N ASN A 220 18.19 0.59 -4.69
CA ASN A 220 18.07 -0.39 -5.77
C ASN A 220 16.81 -0.14 -6.61
N GLU A 221 15.70 0.19 -5.96
CA GLU A 221 14.41 0.34 -6.61
C GLU A 221 13.51 1.34 -5.88
N VAL A 222 12.66 2.03 -6.65
CA VAL A 222 11.58 2.89 -6.14
C VAL A 222 10.26 2.34 -6.65
N ASN A 223 9.46 1.79 -5.74
CA ASN A 223 8.16 1.21 -6.04
C ASN A 223 7.05 2.22 -5.78
N TYR A 224 6.24 2.55 -6.79
CA TYR A 224 5.02 3.34 -6.61
C TYR A 224 3.88 2.42 -6.18
N ALA A 225 2.89 2.98 -5.45
CA ALA A 225 1.75 2.23 -4.92
C ALA A 225 2.17 0.88 -4.27
N PRO A 226 3.09 0.92 -3.29
CA PRO A 226 3.62 -0.30 -2.71
C PRO A 226 2.53 -1.08 -2.00
N TYR A 227 2.58 -2.41 -2.12
CA TYR A 227 1.77 -3.26 -1.27
C TYR A 227 2.28 -3.19 0.17
N PHE A 228 1.43 -2.74 1.08
CA PHE A 228 1.78 -2.59 2.51
C PHE A 228 2.04 -3.93 3.19
N GLY A 229 1.46 -5.02 2.68
CA GLY A 229 1.56 -6.35 3.26
C GLY A 229 0.37 -6.71 4.14
N GLY A 230 0.27 -8.01 4.45
CA GLY A 230 -0.77 -8.56 5.34
C GLY A 230 -0.21 -9.10 6.65
N ASN A 231 1.09 -8.87 6.93
CA ASN A 231 1.75 -9.31 8.15
C ASN A 231 1.43 -8.39 9.35
N ASP A 232 1.86 -8.77 10.53
CA ASP A 232 1.57 -8.03 11.75
C ASP A 232 2.25 -6.64 11.79
N ILE A 233 3.42 -6.49 11.17
CA ILE A 233 4.13 -5.21 11.05
C ILE A 233 3.25 -4.20 10.27
N ALA A 234 2.76 -4.61 9.10
CA ALA A 234 1.88 -3.78 8.29
C ALA A 234 0.56 -3.45 9.00
N ARG A 235 -0.03 -4.42 9.70
CA ARG A 235 -1.27 -4.22 10.47
C ARG A 235 -1.09 -3.24 11.62
N SER A 236 0.02 -3.33 12.36
CA SER A 236 0.32 -2.41 13.46
C SER A 236 0.57 -0.97 12.97
N ALA A 237 1.13 -0.81 11.77
CA ALA A 237 1.37 0.50 11.15
C ALA A 237 0.10 1.13 10.52
N MET A 238 -0.94 0.34 10.24
CA MET A 238 -2.14 0.80 9.52
C MET A 238 -2.87 1.96 10.21
N PRO A 239 -3.08 1.98 11.55
CA PRO A 239 -3.72 3.13 12.20
C PRO A 239 -2.95 4.44 12.01
N ALA A 240 -1.62 4.39 12.07
CA ALA A 240 -0.78 5.56 11.81
C ALA A 240 -0.91 6.04 10.36
N TYR A 241 -0.92 5.12 9.40
CA TYR A 241 -1.15 5.44 7.99
C TYR A 241 -2.51 6.09 7.76
N LEU A 242 -3.59 5.49 8.30
CA LEU A 242 -4.94 6.04 8.13
C LEU A 242 -5.06 7.45 8.70
N LYS A 243 -4.41 7.75 9.83
CA LYS A 243 -4.36 9.10 10.38
C LYS A 243 -3.69 10.14 9.46
N THR A 244 -2.85 9.71 8.52
CA THR A 244 -2.27 10.64 7.53
C THR A 244 -3.23 10.96 6.39
N LEU A 245 -4.28 10.16 6.21
CA LEU A 245 -5.26 10.31 5.11
C LEU A 245 -6.52 11.04 5.54
N ILE A 246 -6.83 11.03 6.84
CA ILE A 246 -8.05 11.60 7.39
C ILE A 246 -7.72 12.76 8.33
N HIS A 247 -8.55 13.80 8.32
CA HIS A 247 -8.48 14.89 9.27
C HIS A 247 -9.34 14.55 10.50
N GLY A 248 -8.82 14.83 11.70
CA GLY A 248 -9.53 14.54 12.95
C GLY A 248 -9.81 13.05 13.11
N ASP A 249 -11.06 12.70 13.35
CA ASP A 249 -11.59 11.33 13.46
C ASP A 249 -12.16 10.80 12.12
N GLY A 250 -12.02 11.57 11.04
CA GLY A 250 -12.54 11.27 9.71
C GLY A 250 -14.02 11.58 9.54
N ARG A 251 -14.64 12.28 10.48
CA ARG A 251 -16.04 12.70 10.43
C ARG A 251 -16.14 14.09 9.85
N ILE A 252 -17.24 14.32 9.16
CA ILE A 252 -17.67 15.65 8.71
C ILE A 252 -18.99 16.00 9.38
N PRO A 253 -19.27 17.28 9.67
CA PRO A 253 -20.57 17.72 10.17
C PRO A 253 -21.69 17.34 9.21
N ILE A 254 -22.77 16.73 9.74
CA ILE A 254 -23.95 16.35 8.98
C ILE A 254 -25.19 16.86 9.72
N GLU A 255 -25.92 17.79 9.09
CA GLU A 255 -27.18 18.33 9.62
C GLU A 255 -28.34 17.87 8.75
N ILE A 256 -29.46 17.55 9.38
CA ILE A 256 -30.71 17.18 8.70
C ILE A 256 -31.75 18.26 8.94
N VAL A 257 -32.36 18.73 7.85
CA VAL A 257 -33.57 19.54 7.88
C VAL A 257 -34.73 18.68 7.38
N LEU A 258 -35.65 18.34 8.27
CA LEU A 258 -36.77 17.44 8.02
C LEU A 258 -38.07 18.25 7.86
N GLY A 259 -38.77 18.04 6.76
CA GLY A 259 -40.04 18.69 6.42
C GLY A 259 -40.00 19.25 5.00
N LYS A 260 -41.19 19.51 4.47
CA LYS A 260 -41.36 20.02 3.10
C LYS A 260 -41.05 21.52 3.02
N ASP A 261 -40.08 21.83 2.18
CA ASP A 261 -39.71 23.22 1.84
C ASP A 261 -39.23 23.22 0.39
N SER A 262 -40.06 23.65 -0.54
CA SER A 262 -39.77 23.64 -1.98
C SER A 262 -38.54 24.48 -2.37
N GLU A 263 -38.24 25.51 -1.59
CA GLU A 263 -37.08 26.40 -1.82
C GLU A 263 -35.85 26.01 -1.01
N MET A 264 -35.99 25.01 -0.12
CA MET A 264 -34.97 24.59 0.83
C MET A 264 -34.37 25.77 1.64
N SER A 265 -35.21 26.70 2.03
CA SER A 265 -34.82 27.98 2.67
C SER A 265 -34.04 27.75 3.96
N GLU A 266 -34.57 26.89 4.85
CA GLU A 266 -33.89 26.57 6.11
C GLU A 266 -32.59 25.76 5.84
N ALA A 267 -32.62 24.79 4.96
CA ALA A 267 -31.42 24.01 4.60
C ALA A 267 -30.32 24.89 3.98
N ARG A 268 -30.69 25.88 3.15
CA ARG A 268 -29.76 26.90 2.63
C ARG A 268 -29.22 27.80 3.73
N SER A 269 -30.05 28.18 4.69
CA SER A 269 -29.63 28.97 5.86
C SER A 269 -28.57 28.22 6.68
N ARG A 270 -28.78 26.92 6.91
CA ARG A 270 -27.81 26.05 7.60
C ARG A 270 -26.52 25.91 6.83
N GLN A 271 -26.59 25.65 5.51
CA GLN A 271 -25.41 25.63 4.63
C GLN A 271 -24.60 26.92 4.76
N GLN A 272 -25.28 28.09 4.71
CA GLN A 272 -24.62 29.39 4.83
C GLN A 272 -24.00 29.61 6.22
N ALA A 273 -24.60 29.06 7.27
CA ALA A 273 -24.04 29.15 8.63
C ALA A 273 -22.70 28.36 8.72
N LEU A 274 -22.61 27.16 8.15
CA LEU A 274 -21.37 26.37 8.11
C LEU A 274 -20.31 27.05 7.21
N LEU A 275 -20.69 27.56 6.06
CA LEU A 275 -19.79 28.31 5.17
C LEU A 275 -19.19 29.56 5.84
N LYS A 276 -19.95 30.29 6.65
CA LYS A 276 -19.45 31.43 7.44
C LYS A 276 -18.42 31.04 8.50
N GLN A 277 -18.44 29.78 8.92
CA GLN A 277 -17.41 29.19 9.82
C GLN A 277 -16.17 28.69 9.08
N GLY A 278 -16.14 28.83 7.76
CA GLY A 278 -15.02 28.40 6.91
C GLY A 278 -15.05 26.92 6.55
N VAL A 279 -16.22 26.24 6.70
CA VAL A 279 -16.39 24.81 6.37
C VAL A 279 -17.11 24.70 5.03
N ASP A 280 -16.50 24.03 4.05
CA ASP A 280 -17.07 23.80 2.73
C ASP A 280 -18.25 22.81 2.80
N CYS A 281 -19.47 23.36 2.85
CA CYS A 281 -20.70 22.62 3.05
C CYS A 281 -21.48 22.42 1.75
N HIS A 282 -21.84 21.18 1.45
CA HIS A 282 -22.79 20.84 0.39
C HIS A 282 -24.19 20.65 0.96
N LEU A 283 -25.19 21.07 0.18
CA LEU A 283 -26.60 20.85 0.50
C LEU A 283 -27.19 19.87 -0.51
N THR A 284 -27.94 18.87 -0.04
CA THR A 284 -28.59 17.93 -0.92
C THR A 284 -29.99 17.53 -0.45
N SER A 285 -30.89 17.32 -1.43
CA SER A 285 -32.22 16.74 -1.28
C SER A 285 -32.35 15.50 -2.16
N HIS A 286 -33.52 14.90 -2.24
CA HIS A 286 -33.81 13.80 -3.18
C HIS A 286 -33.65 14.21 -4.65
N SER A 287 -33.82 15.48 -5.00
CA SER A 287 -33.87 15.99 -6.38
C SER A 287 -32.74 16.97 -6.73
N GLU A 288 -32.22 17.73 -5.79
CA GLU A 288 -31.22 18.76 -6.04
C GLU A 288 -30.00 18.61 -5.11
N THR A 289 -28.84 19.00 -5.60
CA THR A 289 -27.60 19.13 -4.81
C THR A 289 -26.93 20.44 -5.16
N LEU A 290 -26.51 21.19 -4.15
CA LEU A 290 -25.84 22.48 -4.26
C LEU A 290 -24.42 22.38 -3.71
N LYS A 291 -23.46 22.95 -4.42
CA LYS A 291 -22.08 23.17 -3.98
C LYS A 291 -21.99 24.28 -2.92
N PRO A 292 -20.83 24.46 -2.26
CA PRO A 292 -20.58 25.57 -1.34
C PRO A 292 -20.82 26.96 -1.96
N ASP A 293 -20.55 27.12 -3.26
CA ASP A 293 -20.77 28.36 -4.02
C ASP A 293 -22.22 28.57 -4.44
N GLY A 294 -23.13 27.68 -4.06
CA GLY A 294 -24.55 27.72 -4.42
C GLY A 294 -24.87 27.19 -5.82
N GLN A 295 -23.86 26.80 -6.60
CA GLN A 295 -24.11 26.26 -7.94
C GLN A 295 -24.65 24.83 -7.87
N PRO A 296 -25.55 24.43 -8.79
CA PRO A 296 -26.04 23.06 -8.87
C PRO A 296 -24.91 22.06 -9.13
N MET A 297 -24.99 20.91 -8.47
CA MET A 297 -24.18 19.74 -8.73
C MET A 297 -25.09 18.62 -9.25
N PRO A 298 -25.12 18.36 -10.57
CA PRO A 298 -26.03 17.37 -11.16
C PRO A 298 -25.60 15.95 -10.79
N PHE A 299 -26.59 15.12 -10.45
CA PHE A 299 -26.44 13.68 -10.29
C PHE A 299 -27.44 12.94 -11.19
N PRO A 300 -27.10 11.72 -11.68
CA PRO A 300 -27.97 10.95 -12.57
C PRO A 300 -29.12 10.22 -11.84
N PHE A 301 -29.40 10.54 -10.58
CA PHE A 301 -30.37 9.86 -9.74
C PHE A 301 -31.19 10.83 -8.87
N GLN A 302 -32.45 10.46 -8.65
CA GLN A 302 -33.43 11.18 -7.81
C GLN A 302 -33.58 10.42 -6.48
N SER A 303 -32.56 10.48 -5.62
CA SER A 303 -32.51 9.75 -4.37
C SER A 303 -31.58 10.46 -3.40
N LEU A 304 -32.10 10.83 -2.23
CA LEU A 304 -31.31 11.46 -1.18
C LEU A 304 -30.19 10.53 -0.68
N PHE A 305 -30.52 9.23 -0.50
CA PHE A 305 -29.52 8.23 -0.10
C PHE A 305 -28.35 8.15 -1.08
N ASN A 306 -28.64 8.04 -2.38
CA ASN A 306 -27.60 7.92 -3.39
C ASN A 306 -26.77 9.20 -3.56
N ARG A 307 -27.42 10.38 -3.47
CA ARG A 307 -26.75 11.68 -3.54
C ARG A 307 -25.82 11.88 -2.35
N THR A 308 -26.32 11.59 -1.15
CA THR A 308 -25.51 11.64 0.08
C THR A 308 -24.33 10.68 0.02
N SER A 309 -24.54 9.43 -0.42
CA SER A 309 -23.47 8.45 -0.59
C SER A 309 -22.40 8.92 -1.59
N ALA A 310 -22.80 9.54 -2.69
CA ALA A 310 -21.88 10.09 -3.68
C ALA A 310 -21.06 11.27 -3.12
N LEU A 311 -21.67 12.12 -2.31
CA LEU A 311 -20.97 13.24 -1.64
C LEU A 311 -19.96 12.71 -0.61
N LEU A 312 -20.32 11.70 0.18
CA LEU A 312 -19.42 11.08 1.16
C LEU A 312 -18.20 10.39 0.54
N MET A 313 -18.29 9.93 -0.71
CA MET A 313 -17.13 9.40 -1.45
C MET A 313 -16.21 10.50 -2.00
N ASN A 314 -16.63 11.75 -1.95
CA ASN A 314 -15.82 12.89 -2.41
C ASN A 314 -15.05 13.50 -1.24
N ARG A 315 -13.74 13.27 -1.19
CA ARG A 315 -12.84 13.76 -0.13
C ARG A 315 -12.78 15.29 0.03
N HIS A 316 -13.34 16.04 -0.89
CA HIS A 316 -13.40 17.51 -0.83
C HIS A 316 -14.70 18.02 -0.18
N VAL A 317 -15.59 17.14 0.22
CA VAL A 317 -16.79 17.49 0.97
C VAL A 317 -16.44 17.53 2.45
N GLU A 318 -16.60 18.71 3.07
CA GLU A 318 -16.21 18.95 4.46
C GLU A 318 -17.42 19.01 5.42
N ALA A 319 -18.63 19.22 4.90
CA ALA A 319 -19.88 19.16 5.65
C ALA A 319 -21.06 18.90 4.72
N LEU A 320 -22.16 18.37 5.28
CA LEU A 320 -23.41 18.13 4.57
C LEU A 320 -24.61 18.71 5.31
N VAL A 321 -25.52 19.33 4.56
CA VAL A 321 -26.90 19.58 4.99
C VAL A 321 -27.81 18.71 4.11
N LEU A 322 -28.61 17.86 4.76
CA LEU A 322 -29.55 16.96 4.10
C LEU A 322 -30.99 17.52 4.26
N SER A 323 -31.61 17.89 3.15
CA SER A 323 -33.03 18.31 3.15
C SER A 323 -33.91 17.09 2.91
N VAL A 324 -34.48 16.55 3.98
CA VAL A 324 -35.36 15.37 3.96
C VAL A 324 -36.80 15.82 3.76
N GLN A 325 -37.28 15.71 2.54
CA GLN A 325 -38.62 16.17 2.12
C GLN A 325 -39.54 14.99 1.72
N THR A 326 -39.00 13.78 1.73
CA THR A 326 -39.73 12.55 1.37
C THR A 326 -39.48 11.46 2.40
N ASP A 327 -40.31 10.43 2.38
CA ASP A 327 -40.19 9.24 3.23
C ASP A 327 -39.14 8.24 2.75
N GLU A 328 -38.27 8.61 1.78
CA GLU A 328 -37.22 7.76 1.20
C GLU A 328 -36.40 7.02 2.26
N LEU A 329 -35.98 7.72 3.31
CA LEU A 329 -35.09 7.17 4.33
C LEU A 329 -35.71 6.02 5.14
N LEU A 330 -37.03 5.90 5.21
CA LEU A 330 -37.69 4.73 5.79
C LEU A 330 -37.49 3.46 4.97
N HIS A 331 -37.20 3.58 3.68
CA HIS A 331 -37.01 2.48 2.75
C HIS A 331 -35.54 2.15 2.49
N THR A 332 -34.68 3.18 2.49
CA THR A 332 -33.26 3.05 2.13
C THR A 332 -32.33 3.05 3.35
N GLY A 333 -32.80 3.57 4.50
CA GLY A 333 -31.95 3.93 5.62
C GLY A 333 -31.17 5.22 5.38
N LEU A 334 -30.33 5.59 6.35
CA LEU A 334 -29.38 6.70 6.26
C LEU A 334 -28.02 6.17 5.81
N PRO A 335 -27.35 6.79 4.83
CA PRO A 335 -26.03 6.37 4.39
C PRO A 335 -24.89 6.89 5.30
N VAL A 336 -25.24 7.30 6.52
CA VAL A 336 -24.34 7.84 7.53
C VAL A 336 -24.54 7.10 8.85
N ASN A 337 -23.54 7.09 9.71
CA ASN A 337 -23.61 6.44 11.00
C ASN A 337 -23.83 7.41 12.16
N GLN A 338 -23.81 8.72 11.89
CA GLN A 338 -24.06 9.77 12.88
C GLN A 338 -24.52 11.05 12.18
N VAL A 339 -25.40 11.79 12.85
CA VAL A 339 -25.93 13.09 12.49
C VAL A 339 -25.65 14.04 13.64
N ASP A 340 -25.16 15.25 13.35
CA ASP A 340 -24.81 16.22 14.39
C ASP A 340 -26.04 17.05 14.85
N GLN A 341 -26.97 17.31 13.95
CA GLN A 341 -28.16 18.05 14.26
C GLN A 341 -29.37 17.64 13.41
N LEU A 342 -30.52 17.47 14.04
CA LEU A 342 -31.83 17.36 13.40
C LEU A 342 -32.64 18.64 13.63
N ILE A 343 -33.10 19.24 12.55
CA ILE A 343 -33.98 20.41 12.55
C ILE A 343 -35.34 19.98 11.99
N HIS A 344 -36.35 19.92 12.81
CA HIS A 344 -37.70 19.61 12.42
C HIS A 344 -38.41 20.91 12.01
N LEU A 345 -38.68 21.05 10.72
CA LEU A 345 -39.28 22.26 10.14
C LEU A 345 -40.80 22.22 10.21
N ASN A 346 -41.39 21.11 9.76
CA ASN A 346 -42.84 20.87 9.78
C ASN A 346 -43.12 19.36 9.58
N ASP A 347 -44.38 18.97 9.75
CA ASP A 347 -44.83 17.57 9.61
C ASP A 347 -45.22 17.18 8.18
N GLU A 348 -44.94 18.03 7.21
CA GLU A 348 -45.23 17.77 5.81
C GLU A 348 -44.06 17.08 5.12
N ILE A 349 -44.31 15.90 4.57
CA ILE A 349 -43.37 15.15 3.69
C ILE A 349 -44.14 14.52 2.52
N SER A 350 -43.44 14.25 1.43
CA SER A 350 -44.01 13.60 0.27
C SER A 350 -43.67 12.11 0.26
N ASP A 351 -44.50 11.33 -0.41
CA ASP A 351 -44.17 9.94 -0.76
C ASP A 351 -42.99 9.93 -1.73
N TRP A 352 -41.97 9.13 -1.44
CA TRP A 352 -40.75 9.08 -2.26
C TRP A 352 -40.98 8.61 -3.70
N LYS A 353 -41.91 7.65 -3.90
CA LYS A 353 -42.25 7.13 -5.23
C LYS A 353 -43.25 8.01 -5.99
N ASN A 354 -43.99 8.84 -5.26
CA ASN A 354 -44.96 9.77 -5.84
C ASN A 354 -44.88 11.11 -5.10
N PRO A 355 -43.91 11.98 -5.41
CA PRO A 355 -43.65 13.23 -4.68
C PRO A 355 -44.80 14.23 -4.62
N ASP A 356 -45.82 14.08 -5.43
CA ASP A 356 -47.03 14.91 -5.42
C ASP A 356 -48.04 14.49 -4.34
N VAL A 357 -47.84 13.35 -3.68
CA VAL A 357 -48.70 12.81 -2.63
C VAL A 357 -48.06 13.06 -1.26
N SER A 358 -48.87 13.58 -0.33
CA SER A 358 -48.46 13.77 1.07
C SER A 358 -48.47 12.45 1.85
N SER A 359 -47.50 12.24 2.72
CA SER A 359 -47.34 11.02 3.54
C SER A 359 -47.42 11.37 5.03
N GLU A 360 -48.62 11.64 5.54
CA GLU A 360 -48.85 12.12 6.92
C GLU A 360 -48.48 11.10 8.02
N ALA A 361 -48.60 9.81 7.75
CA ALA A 361 -48.43 8.75 8.77
C ALA A 361 -46.95 8.42 9.11
N THR A 362 -45.96 9.04 8.46
CA THR A 362 -44.58 8.55 8.42
C THR A 362 -43.56 9.49 9.08
N ILE A 363 -43.91 10.74 9.37
CA ILE A 363 -42.98 11.72 9.94
C ILE A 363 -42.42 11.28 11.29
N GLN A 364 -43.25 10.76 12.18
CA GLN A 364 -42.84 10.32 13.50
C GLN A 364 -41.82 9.15 13.40
N LYS A 365 -42.03 8.23 12.48
CA LYS A 365 -41.07 7.12 12.22
C LYS A 365 -39.76 7.61 11.65
N LEU A 366 -39.77 8.66 10.81
CA LEU A 366 -38.56 9.30 10.30
C LEU A 366 -37.78 9.97 11.43
N ILE A 367 -38.48 10.71 12.32
CA ILE A 367 -37.85 11.32 13.49
C ILE A 367 -37.21 10.25 14.36
N GLU A 368 -37.95 9.20 14.75
CA GLU A 368 -37.43 8.09 15.55
C GLU A 368 -36.21 7.43 14.89
N GLN A 369 -36.25 7.21 13.57
CA GLN A 369 -35.13 6.64 12.85
C GLN A 369 -33.92 7.56 12.85
N ILE A 370 -34.08 8.86 12.62
CA ILE A 370 -32.99 9.84 12.56
C ILE A 370 -32.37 10.05 13.95
N GLU A 371 -33.22 10.10 15.00
CA GLU A 371 -32.78 10.28 16.39
C GLU A 371 -31.78 9.20 16.85
N HIS A 372 -31.89 7.97 16.34
CA HIS A 372 -30.91 6.92 16.61
C HIS A 372 -29.49 7.22 16.10
N TYR A 373 -29.36 8.15 15.18
CA TYR A 373 -28.09 8.58 14.59
C TYR A 373 -27.59 9.92 15.15
N LEU A 374 -28.35 10.59 16.04
CA LEU A 374 -27.91 11.84 16.65
C LEU A 374 -26.67 11.60 17.53
N ALA A 375 -25.70 12.50 17.41
CA ALA A 375 -24.52 12.50 18.26
C ALA A 375 -24.97 12.69 19.74
N THR A 376 -24.55 11.80 20.62
CA THR A 376 -24.75 11.87 22.07
C THR A 376 -23.79 12.85 22.72
#